data_42010e4e0b4150aa046e179a2da95185
#
_entry.id   42010e4e0b4150aa046e179a2da95185
#
_cell.length_a   1.000
_cell.length_b   1.000
_cell.length_c   1.000
_cell.angle_alpha   90.00
_cell.angle_beta   90.00
_cell.angle_gamma   90.00
#
_symmetry.space_group_name_H-M   'P 1'
#
loop_
_entity.id
_entity.type
_entity.pdbx_description
1 polymer ?
#
loop_
_entity_poly.entity_id
_entity_poly.type
_entity_poly.pdbx_seq_one_letter_code
_entity_poly.pdbx_strand_id
1 'polypeptide(L)'
;MTPETELVPEIRKTGHRLADLAVAFSALFVSLCSMGIALHHGQTMQRLVEANSRPFIQIKISDGRAEHPPSQVLSVIMSNPGAGAARIERFSILVDDKPVSDISAALLQLADLPAKPAELDGILGSLTYADMAPSYIKAGSDQSVLRWARTASDAAVWDKVVDGEAKHLKFETCYCSIFDECWIENSHTFRPTPTKSCG
;
A
#
# COMPACT_ATOMS: atom_id res chain seq x y z
N MET A 1 32.52 57.27 64.13
CA MET A 1 32.21 55.90 63.70
C MET A 1 30.76 55.61 64.18
N THR A 2 29.78 55.89 63.33
CA THR A 2 28.38 55.58 63.60
C THR A 2 28.07 54.22 63.01
N PRO A 3 27.42 53.29 63.71
CA PRO A 3 27.04 52.00 63.15
C PRO A 3 25.82 52.19 62.25
N GLU A 4 26.01 51.78 61.00
CA GLU A 4 24.97 51.71 59.97
C GLU A 4 24.03 50.53 60.33
N THR A 5 22.78 50.87 60.72
CA THR A 5 21.74 49.91 61.07
C THR A 5 21.21 49.37 59.74
N GLU A 6 21.59 48.19 59.37
CA GLU A 6 21.09 47.43 58.22
C GLU A 6 19.62 47.10 58.47
N LEU A 7 18.72 47.78 57.76
CA LEU A 7 17.29 47.50 57.74
C LEU A 7 17.02 46.19 56.98
N VAL A 8 16.94 45.09 57.70
CA VAL A 8 16.45 43.82 57.13
C VAL A 8 14.94 44.01 56.81
N PRO A 9 14.54 43.86 55.56
CA PRO A 9 13.12 43.99 55.24
C PRO A 9 12.32 42.84 55.86
N GLU A 10 11.46 43.16 56.81
CA GLU A 10 10.51 42.26 57.44
C GLU A 10 9.53 41.76 56.36
N ILE A 11 9.72 40.48 55.93
CA ILE A 11 8.80 39.81 55.01
C ILE A 11 7.47 39.64 55.70
N ARG A 12 6.55 40.54 55.40
CA ARG A 12 5.18 40.52 55.89
C ARG A 12 4.51 39.21 55.39
N LYS A 13 4.35 38.27 56.29
CA LYS A 13 3.57 37.05 56.06
C LYS A 13 2.10 37.42 55.91
N THR A 14 1.69 37.77 54.68
CA THR A 14 0.31 38.06 54.34
C THR A 14 -0.49 36.75 54.37
N GLY A 15 -1.60 36.73 55.12
CA GLY A 15 -2.46 35.59 55.40
C GLY A 15 -3.27 35.05 54.22
N HIS A 16 -2.66 34.89 53.05
CA HIS A 16 -3.32 34.37 51.82
C HIS A 16 -3.01 32.93 51.51
N ARG A 17 -2.65 32.13 52.51
CA ARG A 17 -2.33 30.69 52.30
C ARG A 17 -3.45 29.94 51.57
N LEU A 18 -4.71 30.26 51.84
CA LEU A 18 -5.86 29.66 51.15
C LEU A 18 -5.96 30.12 49.69
N ALA A 19 -5.69 31.40 49.39
CA ALA A 19 -5.68 31.92 48.01
C ALA A 19 -4.52 31.31 47.23
N ASP A 20 -3.31 31.24 47.79
CA ASP A 20 -2.14 30.65 47.16
C ASP A 20 -2.37 29.14 46.85
N LEU A 21 -3.00 28.42 47.82
CA LEU A 21 -3.38 27.04 47.64
C LEU A 21 -4.43 26.85 46.51
N ALA A 22 -5.44 27.72 46.47
CA ALA A 22 -6.47 27.71 45.45
C ALA A 22 -5.87 27.95 44.02
N VAL A 23 -4.94 28.90 43.91
CA VAL A 23 -4.22 29.17 42.66
C VAL A 23 -3.37 27.98 42.25
N ALA A 24 -2.64 27.36 43.19
CA ALA A 24 -1.83 26.18 42.91
C ALA A 24 -2.68 24.97 42.42
N PHE A 25 -3.82 24.72 43.09
CA PHE A 25 -4.75 23.67 42.65
C PHE A 25 -5.38 23.96 41.30
N SER A 26 -5.77 25.20 41.03
CA SER A 26 -6.34 25.58 39.72
C SER A 26 -5.31 25.45 38.60
N ALA A 27 -4.07 25.85 38.84
CA ALA A 27 -2.97 25.67 37.89
C ALA A 27 -2.68 24.17 37.60
N LEU A 28 -2.66 23.33 38.65
CA LEU A 28 -2.50 21.89 38.51
C LEU A 28 -3.65 21.28 37.72
N PHE A 29 -4.90 21.66 38.02
CA PHE A 29 -6.06 21.16 37.31
C PHE A 29 -6.05 21.55 35.83
N VAL A 30 -5.76 22.80 35.49
CA VAL A 30 -5.61 23.25 34.10
C VAL A 30 -4.51 22.52 33.38
N SER A 31 -3.36 22.27 34.05
CA SER A 31 -2.26 21.51 33.47
C SER A 31 -2.64 20.07 33.14
N LEU A 32 -3.38 19.41 34.05
CA LEU A 32 -3.85 18.03 33.83
C LEU A 32 -4.89 17.97 32.69
N CYS A 33 -5.82 18.92 32.66
CA CYS A 33 -6.77 19.01 31.56
C CYS A 33 -6.08 19.25 30.21
N SER A 34 -5.11 20.17 30.16
CA SER A 34 -4.34 20.47 28.96
C SER A 34 -3.56 19.26 28.48
N MET A 35 -2.95 18.50 29.42
CA MET A 35 -2.26 17.24 29.08
C MET A 35 -3.23 16.20 28.52
N GLY A 36 -4.42 16.03 29.12
CA GLY A 36 -5.44 15.11 28.61
C GLY A 36 -5.90 15.46 27.19
N ILE A 37 -6.12 16.75 26.91
CA ILE A 37 -6.47 17.25 25.57
C ILE A 37 -5.32 16.98 24.60
N ALA A 38 -4.09 17.28 24.96
CA ALA A 38 -2.93 17.08 24.10
C ALA A 38 -2.74 15.60 23.71
N LEU A 39 -2.91 14.69 24.66
CA LEU A 39 -2.84 13.23 24.40
C LEU A 39 -3.97 12.80 23.46
N HIS A 40 -5.20 13.27 23.69
CA HIS A 40 -6.33 12.95 22.81
C HIS A 40 -6.13 13.47 21.38
N HIS A 41 -5.67 14.72 21.23
CA HIS A 41 -5.35 15.31 19.93
C HIS A 41 -4.21 14.54 19.23
N GLY A 42 -3.18 14.16 19.97
CA GLY A 42 -2.07 13.35 19.43
C GLY A 42 -2.55 12.03 18.82
N GLN A 43 -3.40 11.29 19.54
CA GLN A 43 -3.97 10.03 19.05
C GLN A 43 -4.87 10.24 17.81
N THR A 44 -5.67 11.31 17.79
CA THR A 44 -6.53 11.63 16.65
C THR A 44 -5.70 11.97 15.41
N MET A 45 -4.66 12.79 15.59
CA MET A 45 -3.74 13.13 14.49
C MET A 45 -3.00 11.90 13.95
N GLN A 46 -2.54 11.00 14.82
CA GLN A 46 -1.91 9.75 14.38
C GLN A 46 -2.86 8.93 13.50
N ARG A 47 -4.10 8.71 13.95
CA ARG A 47 -5.12 7.99 13.16
C ARG A 47 -5.42 8.64 11.81
N LEU A 48 -5.45 9.97 11.75
CA LEU A 48 -5.63 10.71 10.51
C LEU A 48 -4.45 10.53 9.55
N VAL A 49 -3.23 10.56 10.07
CA VAL A 49 -2.02 10.33 9.27
C VAL A 49 -2.00 8.90 8.74
N GLU A 50 -2.28 7.89 9.57
CA GLU A 50 -2.38 6.49 9.16
C GLU A 50 -3.45 6.31 8.07
N ALA A 51 -4.65 6.84 8.27
CA ALA A 51 -5.75 6.76 7.30
C ALA A 51 -5.40 7.45 5.96
N ASN A 52 -4.75 8.62 6.00
CA ASN A 52 -4.34 9.38 4.81
C ASN A 52 -3.07 8.80 4.15
N SER A 53 -2.38 7.86 4.78
CA SER A 53 -1.19 7.22 4.23
C SER A 53 -1.45 5.77 3.82
N ARG A 54 -2.70 5.34 3.83
CA ARG A 54 -3.05 3.96 3.49
C ARG A 54 -2.97 3.74 1.99
N PRO A 55 -2.15 2.78 1.52
CA PRO A 55 -2.16 2.35 0.13
C PRO A 55 -3.40 1.50 -0.16
N PHE A 56 -3.77 1.44 -1.43
CA PHE A 56 -4.83 0.57 -1.91
C PHE A 56 -4.43 0.02 -3.27
N ILE A 57 -3.97 -1.22 -3.31
CA ILE A 57 -3.54 -1.84 -4.57
C ILE A 57 -4.73 -2.47 -5.27
N GLN A 58 -4.81 -2.26 -6.58
CA GLN A 58 -5.73 -2.92 -7.49
C GLN A 58 -4.96 -3.53 -8.64
N ILE A 59 -5.27 -4.77 -9.00
CA ILE A 59 -4.71 -5.45 -10.17
C ILE A 59 -5.80 -5.50 -11.23
N LYS A 60 -5.57 -4.81 -12.35
CA LYS A 60 -6.51 -4.73 -13.48
C LYS A 60 -5.96 -5.53 -14.63
N ILE A 61 -6.77 -6.40 -15.19
CA ILE A 61 -6.48 -7.17 -16.40
C ILE A 61 -7.36 -6.62 -17.51
N SER A 62 -6.80 -6.36 -18.68
CA SER A 62 -7.52 -5.93 -19.88
C SER A 62 -6.97 -6.65 -21.09
N ASP A 63 -7.85 -7.15 -21.95
CA ASP A 63 -7.51 -7.73 -23.24
C ASP A 63 -7.62 -6.73 -24.41
N GLY A 64 -7.96 -5.48 -24.10
CA GLY A 64 -8.13 -4.40 -25.08
C GLY A 64 -9.37 -4.51 -25.97
N ARG A 65 -10.19 -5.56 -25.86
CA ARG A 65 -11.39 -5.76 -26.69
C ARG A 65 -12.46 -4.69 -26.45
N ALA A 66 -12.53 -4.17 -25.24
CA ALA A 66 -13.49 -3.13 -24.86
C ALA A 66 -13.03 -1.71 -25.24
N GLU A 67 -11.82 -1.54 -25.71
CA GLU A 67 -11.28 -0.24 -26.13
C GLU A 67 -11.87 0.21 -27.48
N HIS A 68 -11.89 1.52 -27.74
CA HIS A 68 -12.35 2.10 -28.97
C HIS A 68 -11.29 3.04 -29.57
N PRO A 69 -10.56 2.60 -30.64
CA PRO A 69 -10.65 1.31 -31.33
C PRO A 69 -10.10 0.15 -30.48
N PRO A 70 -10.58 -1.09 -30.72
CA PRO A 70 -10.06 -2.26 -29.99
C PRO A 70 -8.55 -2.45 -30.19
N SER A 71 -7.78 -2.64 -29.09
CA SER A 71 -6.31 -2.69 -29.14
C SER A 71 -5.95 -4.14 -29.00
N GLN A 72 -6.21 -5.14 -29.29
CA GLN A 72 -5.69 -6.54 -29.17
C GLN A 72 -4.39 -6.65 -28.35
N VAL A 73 -4.41 -6.07 -27.13
CA VAL A 73 -3.29 -6.07 -26.18
C VAL A 73 -3.77 -6.61 -24.84
N LEU A 74 -3.24 -7.75 -24.46
CA LEU A 74 -3.39 -8.23 -23.06
C LEU A 74 -2.48 -7.38 -22.18
N SER A 75 -3.05 -6.72 -21.20
CA SER A 75 -2.32 -5.90 -20.23
C SER A 75 -2.75 -6.21 -18.82
N VAL A 76 -1.77 -6.27 -17.93
CA VAL A 76 -1.98 -6.33 -16.48
C VAL A 76 -1.34 -5.11 -15.86
N ILE A 77 -2.14 -4.34 -15.15
CA ILE A 77 -1.72 -3.09 -14.54
C ILE A 77 -1.99 -3.17 -13.04
N MET A 78 -0.98 -2.86 -12.24
CA MET A 78 -1.11 -2.68 -10.81
C MET A 78 -1.24 -1.19 -10.52
N SER A 79 -2.38 -0.78 -9.98
CA SER A 79 -2.71 0.61 -9.65
C SER A 79 -2.71 0.81 -8.14
N ASN A 80 -2.23 1.97 -7.69
CA ASN A 80 -2.36 2.38 -6.30
C ASN A 80 -3.22 3.66 -6.21
N PRO A 81 -4.56 3.57 -6.24
CA PRO A 81 -5.43 4.73 -6.03
C PRO A 81 -5.47 5.21 -4.57
N GLY A 82 -4.77 4.52 -3.66
CA GLY A 82 -4.66 4.92 -2.26
C GLY A 82 -3.88 6.21 -2.06
N ALA A 83 -3.98 6.78 -0.85
CA ALA A 83 -3.31 8.02 -0.49
C ALA A 83 -1.82 7.83 -0.12
N GLY A 84 -1.40 6.61 0.27
CA GLY A 84 -0.03 6.29 0.64
C GLY A 84 0.70 5.46 -0.39
N ALA A 85 2.04 5.46 -0.33
CA ALA A 85 2.86 4.55 -1.12
C ALA A 85 2.69 3.11 -0.64
N ALA A 86 2.65 2.16 -1.57
CA ALA A 86 2.63 0.73 -1.31
C ALA A 86 4.02 0.14 -1.49
N ARG A 87 4.49 -0.62 -0.51
CA ARG A 87 5.68 -1.48 -0.61
C ARG A 87 5.20 -2.87 -0.97
N ILE A 88 5.52 -3.33 -2.18
CA ILE A 88 5.18 -4.66 -2.68
C ILE A 88 6.24 -5.64 -2.18
N GLU A 89 5.84 -6.55 -1.32
CA GLU A 89 6.74 -7.55 -0.71
C GLU A 89 6.70 -8.89 -1.44
N ARG A 90 5.52 -9.25 -1.95
CA ARG A 90 5.33 -10.49 -2.70
C ARG A 90 4.33 -10.26 -3.83
N PHE A 91 4.67 -10.81 -4.97
CA PHE A 91 3.78 -10.90 -6.13
C PHE A 91 3.78 -12.34 -6.65
N SER A 92 2.61 -12.92 -6.80
CA SER A 92 2.43 -14.31 -7.18
C SER A 92 1.48 -14.41 -8.36
N ILE A 93 1.79 -15.30 -9.28
CA ILE A 93 0.99 -15.64 -10.44
C ILE A 93 0.42 -17.04 -10.18
N LEU A 94 -0.88 -17.18 -10.32
CA LEU A 94 -1.57 -18.44 -10.11
C LEU A 94 -2.36 -18.82 -11.36
N VAL A 95 -2.33 -20.10 -11.70
CA VAL A 95 -3.21 -20.70 -12.71
C VAL A 95 -4.01 -21.81 -12.01
N ASP A 96 -5.33 -21.72 -12.06
CA ASP A 96 -6.24 -22.61 -11.31
C ASP A 96 -5.91 -22.66 -9.80
N ASP A 97 -5.66 -21.50 -9.20
CA ASP A 97 -5.27 -21.31 -7.79
C ASP A 97 -3.93 -22.00 -7.39
N LYS A 98 -3.14 -22.44 -8.36
CA LYS A 98 -1.81 -23.01 -8.14
C LYS A 98 -0.73 -22.01 -8.54
N PRO A 99 0.27 -21.77 -7.69
CA PRO A 99 1.35 -20.85 -8.02
C PRO A 99 2.20 -21.40 -9.16
N VAL A 100 2.58 -20.51 -10.08
CA VAL A 100 3.49 -20.80 -11.20
C VAL A 100 4.77 -19.99 -11.05
N SER A 101 5.86 -20.47 -11.64
CA SER A 101 7.19 -19.87 -11.46
C SER A 101 7.31 -18.47 -12.05
N ASP A 102 6.70 -18.25 -13.20
CA ASP A 102 6.80 -17.01 -13.96
C ASP A 102 5.61 -16.86 -14.94
N ILE A 103 5.51 -15.68 -15.54
CA ILE A 103 4.41 -15.35 -16.44
C ILE A 103 4.43 -16.19 -17.73
N SER A 104 5.62 -16.51 -18.25
CA SER A 104 5.73 -17.32 -19.46
C SER A 104 5.18 -18.73 -19.23
N ALA A 105 5.51 -19.33 -18.10
CA ALA A 105 4.97 -20.64 -17.69
C ALA A 105 3.44 -20.57 -17.54
N ALA A 106 2.89 -19.49 -16.95
CA ALA A 106 1.45 -19.28 -16.83
C ALA A 106 0.77 -19.21 -18.20
N LEU A 107 1.29 -18.41 -19.13
CA LEU A 107 0.72 -18.25 -20.46
C LEU A 107 0.76 -19.55 -21.28
N LEU A 108 1.86 -20.32 -21.19
CA LEU A 108 1.97 -21.62 -21.84
C LEU A 108 0.99 -22.64 -21.28
N GLN A 109 0.85 -22.69 -19.97
CA GLN A 109 -0.12 -23.57 -19.31
C GLN A 109 -1.55 -23.25 -19.75
N LEU A 110 -1.91 -21.96 -19.83
CA LEU A 110 -3.22 -21.53 -20.31
C LEU A 110 -3.46 -21.85 -21.80
N ALA A 111 -2.39 -21.87 -22.59
CA ALA A 111 -2.46 -22.23 -24.01
C ALA A 111 -2.37 -23.75 -24.28
N ASP A 112 -2.28 -24.59 -23.25
CA ASP A 112 -2.03 -26.04 -23.36
C ASP A 112 -0.78 -26.37 -24.18
N LEU A 113 0.28 -25.57 -24.02
CA LEU A 113 1.54 -25.75 -24.72
C LEU A 113 2.61 -26.37 -23.80
N PRO A 114 3.42 -27.29 -24.32
CA PRO A 114 4.54 -27.82 -23.54
C PRO A 114 5.58 -26.71 -23.31
N ALA A 115 6.11 -26.65 -22.08
CA ALA A 115 7.18 -25.71 -21.73
C ALA A 115 8.50 -26.08 -22.44
N LYS A 116 8.68 -25.66 -23.68
CA LYS A 116 9.96 -25.80 -24.41
C LYS A 116 10.60 -24.41 -24.55
N PRO A 117 11.70 -24.12 -23.84
CA PRO A 117 12.33 -22.79 -23.84
C PRO A 117 12.72 -22.28 -25.22
N ALA A 118 13.10 -23.15 -26.14
CA ALA A 118 13.61 -22.76 -27.48
C ALA A 118 12.54 -22.21 -28.44
N GLU A 119 11.25 -22.44 -28.16
CA GLU A 119 10.14 -21.97 -29.01
C GLU A 119 9.47 -20.71 -28.45
N LEU A 120 9.80 -20.33 -27.19
CA LEU A 120 9.15 -19.24 -26.47
C LEU A 120 9.40 -17.87 -27.07
N ASP A 121 10.61 -17.60 -27.53
CA ASP A 121 10.98 -16.30 -28.10
C ASP A 121 10.18 -15.96 -29.36
N GLY A 122 9.80 -16.99 -30.12
CA GLY A 122 8.94 -16.83 -31.30
C GLY A 122 7.45 -16.64 -30.98
N ILE A 123 6.98 -17.25 -29.90
CA ILE A 123 5.57 -17.24 -29.48
C ILE A 123 5.26 -16.02 -28.59
N LEU A 124 6.20 -15.62 -27.74
CA LEU A 124 6.03 -14.55 -26.77
C LEU A 124 6.88 -13.29 -27.10
N GLY A 125 7.35 -13.17 -28.32
CA GLY A 125 8.30 -12.11 -28.73
C GLY A 125 7.83 -10.67 -28.54
N SER A 126 6.53 -10.44 -28.42
CA SER A 126 5.96 -9.12 -28.09
C SER A 126 5.60 -8.97 -26.59
N LEU A 127 5.84 -10.01 -25.78
CA LEU A 127 5.57 -9.97 -24.35
C LEU A 127 6.60 -9.11 -23.63
N THR A 128 6.12 -8.14 -22.87
CA THR A 128 6.92 -7.41 -21.88
C THR A 128 6.36 -7.68 -20.49
N TYR A 129 7.24 -7.96 -19.56
CA TYR A 129 6.90 -8.28 -18.18
C TYR A 129 7.87 -7.60 -17.22
N ALA A 130 7.36 -7.11 -16.10
CA ALA A 130 8.13 -6.51 -15.02
C ALA A 130 8.00 -7.35 -13.76
N ASP A 131 9.12 -7.64 -13.11
CA ASP A 131 9.12 -8.21 -11.76
C ASP A 131 8.61 -7.14 -10.78
N MET A 132 7.59 -7.49 -10.01
CA MET A 132 6.88 -6.55 -9.15
C MET A 132 7.31 -6.60 -7.68
N ALA A 133 8.08 -7.60 -7.28
CA ALA A 133 8.51 -7.74 -5.90
C ALA A 133 10.02 -8.01 -5.79
N PRO A 134 10.76 -7.29 -4.92
CA PRO A 134 10.29 -6.14 -4.12
C PRO A 134 10.24 -4.82 -4.91
N SER A 135 9.22 -4.03 -4.73
CA SER A 135 9.08 -2.72 -5.39
C SER A 135 8.21 -1.74 -4.61
N TYR A 136 8.16 -0.48 -5.07
CA TYR A 136 7.30 0.56 -4.49
C TYR A 136 6.40 1.17 -5.55
N ILE A 137 5.10 1.27 -5.24
CA ILE A 137 4.13 1.95 -6.09
C ILE A 137 3.66 3.22 -5.36
N LYS A 138 3.90 4.37 -5.97
CA LYS A 138 3.52 5.67 -5.41
C LYS A 138 2.00 5.80 -5.36
N ALA A 139 1.50 6.62 -4.43
CA ALA A 139 0.11 7.03 -4.39
C ALA A 139 -0.33 7.63 -5.74
N GLY A 140 -1.50 7.24 -6.23
CA GLY A 140 -2.07 7.72 -7.49
C GLY A 140 -1.32 7.27 -8.75
N SER A 141 -0.44 6.26 -8.69
CA SER A 141 0.32 5.80 -9.85
C SER A 141 -0.06 4.39 -10.27
N ASP A 142 0.17 4.12 -11.55
CA ASP A 142 0.01 2.82 -12.19
C ASP A 142 1.37 2.24 -12.56
N GLN A 143 1.50 0.93 -12.44
CA GLN A 143 2.66 0.16 -12.86
C GLN A 143 2.22 -0.94 -13.80
N SER A 144 2.80 -0.98 -15.01
CA SER A 144 2.57 -2.07 -15.96
C SER A 144 3.29 -3.32 -15.46
N VAL A 145 2.54 -4.38 -15.21
CA VAL A 145 3.07 -5.69 -14.83
C VAL A 145 3.36 -6.52 -16.08
N LEU A 146 2.42 -6.53 -17.01
CA LEU A 146 2.49 -7.31 -18.23
C LEU A 146 1.85 -6.53 -19.37
N ARG A 147 2.46 -6.63 -20.55
CA ARG A 147 1.90 -6.17 -21.81
C ARG A 147 2.26 -7.17 -22.90
N TRP A 148 1.26 -7.68 -23.60
CA TRP A 148 1.43 -8.60 -24.70
C TRP A 148 0.50 -8.22 -25.85
N ALA A 149 1.07 -7.71 -26.93
CA ALA A 149 0.33 -7.35 -28.13
C ALA A 149 0.15 -8.59 -29.01
N ARG A 150 -1.04 -8.80 -29.52
CA ARG A 150 -1.33 -9.86 -30.48
C ARG A 150 -0.61 -9.59 -31.80
N THR A 151 0.15 -10.53 -32.28
CA THR A 151 0.84 -10.48 -33.57
C THR A 151 0.35 -11.63 -34.47
N ALA A 152 0.70 -11.58 -35.75
CA ALA A 152 0.32 -12.66 -36.69
C ALA A 152 0.98 -14.00 -36.31
N SER A 153 2.16 -13.97 -35.70
CA SER A 153 2.92 -15.17 -35.31
C SER A 153 2.40 -15.84 -34.04
N ASP A 154 1.79 -15.07 -33.14
CA ASP A 154 1.30 -15.57 -31.83
C ASP A 154 -0.23 -15.61 -31.71
N ALA A 155 -0.95 -15.23 -32.74
CA ALA A 155 -2.39 -15.05 -32.73
C ALA A 155 -3.16 -16.23 -32.10
N ALA A 156 -2.82 -17.45 -32.48
CA ALA A 156 -3.53 -18.64 -32.00
C ALA A 156 -3.30 -18.90 -30.50
N VAL A 157 -2.08 -18.60 -30.01
CA VAL A 157 -1.73 -18.72 -28.58
C VAL A 157 -2.39 -17.59 -27.80
N TRP A 158 -2.30 -16.38 -28.31
CA TRP A 158 -2.89 -15.20 -27.71
C TRP A 158 -4.42 -15.36 -27.53
N ASP A 159 -5.13 -15.82 -28.57
CA ASP A 159 -6.57 -16.03 -28.52
C ASP A 159 -6.95 -17.08 -27.46
N LYS A 160 -6.21 -18.18 -27.35
CA LYS A 160 -6.43 -19.18 -26.29
C LYS A 160 -6.23 -18.64 -24.88
N VAL A 161 -5.16 -17.86 -24.67
CA VAL A 161 -4.85 -17.26 -23.36
C VAL A 161 -5.95 -16.29 -22.97
N VAL A 162 -6.35 -15.39 -23.87
CA VAL A 162 -7.35 -14.37 -23.58
C VAL A 162 -8.73 -14.98 -23.32
N ASP A 163 -9.11 -16.03 -23.99
CA ASP A 163 -10.39 -16.72 -23.75
C ASP A 163 -10.38 -17.50 -22.42
N GLY A 164 -9.23 -17.95 -21.94
CA GLY A 164 -9.04 -18.63 -20.65
C GLY A 164 -8.74 -17.73 -19.46
N GLU A 165 -8.18 -16.55 -19.70
CA GLU A 165 -7.59 -15.65 -18.69
C GLU A 165 -8.53 -15.32 -17.52
N ALA A 166 -9.74 -14.88 -17.80
CA ALA A 166 -10.68 -14.43 -16.78
C ALA A 166 -11.09 -15.51 -15.78
N LYS A 167 -10.91 -16.78 -16.14
CA LYS A 167 -11.33 -17.94 -15.32
C LYS A 167 -10.18 -18.60 -14.58
N HIS A 168 -9.00 -18.58 -15.15
CA HIS A 168 -7.88 -19.41 -14.73
C HIS A 168 -6.68 -18.63 -14.22
N LEU A 169 -6.43 -17.42 -14.77
CA LEU A 169 -5.29 -16.58 -14.40
C LEU A 169 -5.64 -15.65 -13.24
N LYS A 170 -4.87 -15.74 -12.18
CA LYS A 170 -5.04 -14.89 -11.00
C LYS A 170 -3.69 -14.33 -10.58
N PHE A 171 -3.69 -13.07 -10.24
CA PHE A 171 -2.54 -12.38 -9.66
C PHE A 171 -2.84 -12.09 -8.20
N GLU A 172 -1.88 -12.36 -7.33
CA GLU A 172 -1.96 -12.06 -5.91
C GLU A 172 -0.75 -11.24 -5.50
N THR A 173 -0.99 -10.20 -4.72
CA THR A 173 0.07 -9.38 -4.16
C THR A 173 -0.09 -9.23 -2.66
N CYS A 174 1.03 -9.29 -1.94
CA CYS A 174 1.11 -8.86 -0.56
C CYS A 174 1.91 -7.56 -0.50
N TYR A 175 1.31 -6.53 0.07
CA TYR A 175 1.90 -5.20 0.15
C TYR A 175 1.69 -4.58 1.52
N CYS A 176 2.58 -3.66 1.89
CA CYS A 176 2.52 -2.95 3.17
C CYS A 176 2.55 -1.44 2.98
N SER A 177 1.98 -0.71 3.94
CA SER A 177 2.14 0.75 4.06
C SER A 177 3.53 1.10 4.59
N ILE A 178 3.83 2.39 4.66
CA ILE A 178 5.05 2.91 5.31
C ILE A 178 5.03 2.71 6.83
N PHE A 179 3.90 2.32 7.40
CA PHE A 179 3.72 2.01 8.83
C PHE A 179 3.69 0.51 9.12
N ASP A 180 4.13 -0.32 8.15
CA ASP A 180 4.16 -1.78 8.24
C ASP A 180 2.78 -2.45 8.44
N GLU A 181 1.70 -1.75 8.12
CA GLU A 181 0.39 -2.38 7.97
C GLU A 181 0.32 -3.08 6.62
N CYS A 182 -0.04 -4.37 6.62
CA CYS A 182 0.05 -5.20 5.42
C CYS A 182 -1.30 -5.78 5.00
N TRP A 183 -1.44 -6.00 3.70
CA TRP A 183 -2.64 -6.59 3.08
C TRP A 183 -2.27 -7.53 1.95
N ILE A 184 -3.15 -8.50 1.74
CA ILE A 184 -3.14 -9.37 0.56
C ILE A 184 -4.30 -8.94 -0.34
N GLU A 185 -4.02 -8.75 -1.62
CA GLU A 185 -4.98 -8.42 -2.67
C GLU A 185 -4.83 -9.39 -3.83
N ASN A 186 -5.94 -9.69 -4.51
CA ASN A 186 -5.90 -10.49 -5.73
C ASN A 186 -6.78 -9.88 -6.84
N SER A 187 -6.48 -10.25 -8.08
CA SER A 187 -7.13 -9.69 -9.27
C SER A 187 -8.64 -10.00 -9.41
N HIS A 188 -9.19 -10.89 -8.59
CA HIS A 188 -10.60 -11.30 -8.69
C HIS A 188 -11.50 -10.69 -7.63
N THR A 189 -11.00 -10.36 -6.45
CA THR A 189 -11.86 -9.92 -5.32
C THR A 189 -11.90 -8.42 -5.12
N PHE A 190 -10.86 -7.69 -5.50
CA PHE A 190 -10.70 -6.24 -5.28
C PHE A 190 -10.96 -5.80 -3.83
N ARG A 191 -10.72 -6.70 -2.87
CA ARG A 191 -10.91 -6.47 -1.43
C ARG A 191 -9.65 -6.88 -0.68
N PRO A 192 -8.78 -5.93 -0.34
CA PRO A 192 -7.58 -6.22 0.43
C PRO A 192 -7.91 -6.85 1.78
N THR A 193 -7.28 -7.97 2.07
CA THR A 193 -7.42 -8.67 3.34
C THR A 193 -6.25 -8.33 4.23
N PRO A 194 -6.44 -7.77 5.44
CA PRO A 194 -5.36 -7.47 6.36
C PRO A 194 -4.57 -8.72 6.74
N THR A 195 -3.24 -8.58 6.79
CA THR A 195 -2.32 -9.62 7.26
C THR A 195 -1.28 -9.04 8.22
N LYS A 196 -0.67 -9.89 9.05
CA LYS A 196 0.37 -9.44 9.99
C LYS A 196 1.71 -9.15 9.30
N SER A 197 2.00 -9.88 8.23
CA SER A 197 3.24 -9.74 7.44
C SER A 197 3.05 -10.39 6.07
N CYS A 198 3.95 -10.12 5.14
CA CYS A 198 3.97 -10.70 3.79
C CYS A 198 4.90 -11.92 3.64
N GLY A 199 5.64 -12.26 4.65
CA GLY A 199 6.59 -13.38 4.64
C GLY A 199 6.91 -13.83 6.02
#